data_a853748657946811344d422f5d56677b
#
_entry.id   a853748657946811344d422f5d56677b
#
_cell.length_a   1.000
_cell.length_b   1.000
_cell.length_c   1.000
_cell.angle_alpha   90.00
_cell.angle_beta   90.00
_cell.angle_gamma   90.00
#
_symmetry.space_group_name_H-M   'P 1'
#
loop_
_entity.id
_entity.type
_entity.pdbx_description
1 polymer ?
#
loop_
_entity_poly.entity_id
_entity_poly.type
_entity_poly.pdbx_seq_one_letter_code
_entity_poly.pdbx_strand_id
1 'polypeptide(L)'
;MNTISMELHEEQITELQSQIEELESENHCLEEELEDLKAENEDLEDRCKSYEKSNKNMLCIYNGNLKKMNDMQKLNSKLVKNNKASNRDFFILAVAYAITLMIMIYLFIL
;
A
#
# COMPACT_ATOMS: atom_id res chain seq x y z
N MET A 1 -79.21 14.20 11.22
CA MET A 1 -78.38 13.03 10.88
C MET A 1 -77.43 13.31 9.75
N ASN A 2 -77.80 13.98 8.64
CA ASN A 2 -76.93 14.28 7.50
C ASN A 2 -75.83 15.24 7.88
N THR A 3 -75.96 16.18 8.77
CA THR A 3 -74.94 17.14 9.22
C THR A 3 -73.80 16.47 10.01
N ILE A 4 -74.10 15.52 10.88
CA ILE A 4 -73.09 14.77 11.67
C ILE A 4 -72.26 13.87 10.77
N SER A 5 -72.90 13.26 9.75
CA SER A 5 -72.18 12.45 8.75
C SER A 5 -71.26 13.28 7.84
N MET A 6 -71.70 14.49 7.47
CA MET A 6 -70.85 15.41 6.71
C MET A 6 -69.71 15.97 7.51
N GLU A 7 -69.90 16.32 8.77
CA GLU A 7 -68.81 16.74 9.69
C GLU A 7 -67.78 15.64 9.89
N LEU A 8 -68.22 14.39 10.07
CA LEU A 8 -67.29 13.25 10.17
C LEU A 8 -66.50 13.04 8.89
N HIS A 9 -67.09 13.19 7.74
CA HIS A 9 -66.36 13.13 6.45
C HIS A 9 -65.37 14.26 6.29
N GLU A 10 -65.70 15.48 6.68
CA GLU A 10 -64.81 16.62 6.66
C GLU A 10 -63.60 16.43 7.58
N GLU A 11 -63.83 15.90 8.80
CA GLU A 11 -62.75 15.55 9.72
C GLU A 11 -61.80 14.47 9.13
N GLN A 12 -62.34 13.42 8.51
CA GLN A 12 -61.59 12.36 7.87
C GLN A 12 -60.79 12.91 6.67
N ILE A 13 -61.35 13.79 5.88
CA ILE A 13 -60.67 14.43 4.76
C ILE A 13 -59.53 15.31 5.28
N THR A 14 -59.73 16.09 6.32
CA THR A 14 -58.70 16.92 6.93
C THR A 14 -57.55 16.10 7.49
N GLU A 15 -57.88 14.99 8.16
CA GLU A 15 -56.87 14.06 8.69
C GLU A 15 -56.06 13.41 7.58
N LEU A 16 -56.68 12.95 6.51
CA LEU A 16 -56.03 12.39 5.34
C LEU A 16 -55.15 13.40 4.64
N GLN A 17 -55.58 14.65 4.50
CA GLN A 17 -54.76 15.72 3.95
C GLN A 17 -53.52 16.00 4.80
N SER A 18 -53.66 16.00 6.12
CA SER A 18 -52.52 16.13 7.05
C SER A 18 -51.54 14.99 6.91
N GLN A 19 -52.02 13.74 6.80
CA GLN A 19 -51.17 12.57 6.55
C GLN A 19 -50.45 12.64 5.21
N ILE A 20 -51.10 13.12 4.16
CA ILE A 20 -50.48 13.31 2.84
C ILE A 20 -49.36 14.35 2.90
N GLU A 21 -49.60 15.48 3.56
CA GLU A 21 -48.56 16.51 3.73
C GLU A 21 -47.36 15.99 4.54
N GLU A 22 -47.61 15.21 5.59
CA GLU A 22 -46.56 14.58 6.38
C GLU A 22 -45.74 13.58 5.56
N LEU A 23 -46.41 12.72 4.78
CA LEU A 23 -45.78 11.75 3.90
C LEU A 23 -44.98 12.42 2.77
N GLU A 24 -45.50 13.50 2.19
CA GLU A 24 -44.77 14.28 1.18
C GLU A 24 -43.50 14.90 1.78
N SER A 25 -43.58 15.41 3.01
CA SER A 25 -42.43 15.96 3.72
C SER A 25 -41.37 14.88 4.02
N GLU A 26 -41.82 13.71 4.48
CA GLU A 26 -40.92 12.55 4.71
C GLU A 26 -40.28 12.07 3.42
N ASN A 27 -41.05 11.99 2.33
CA ASN A 27 -40.53 11.60 1.04
C ASN A 27 -39.47 12.58 0.53
N HIS A 28 -39.67 13.86 0.68
CA HIS A 28 -38.70 14.88 0.30
C HIS A 28 -37.41 14.75 1.11
N CYS A 29 -37.53 14.54 2.40
CA CYS A 29 -36.39 14.31 3.29
C CYS A 29 -35.61 13.04 2.89
N LEU A 30 -36.32 11.95 2.59
CA LEU A 30 -35.71 10.70 2.15
C LEU A 30 -35.02 10.83 0.79
N GLU A 31 -35.58 11.61 -0.14
CA GLU A 31 -34.94 11.89 -1.41
C GLU A 31 -33.63 12.66 -1.24
N GLU A 32 -33.60 13.66 -0.35
CA GLU A 32 -32.38 14.39 -0.01
C GLU A 32 -31.31 13.47 0.61
N GLU A 33 -31.71 12.63 1.57
CA GLU A 33 -30.80 11.65 2.17
C GLU A 33 -30.25 10.65 1.14
N LEU A 34 -31.10 10.22 0.22
CA LEU A 34 -30.69 9.31 -0.85
C LEU A 34 -29.66 9.96 -1.79
N GLU A 35 -29.85 11.22 -2.11
CA GLU A 35 -28.94 11.99 -2.95
C GLU A 35 -27.57 12.18 -2.26
N ASP A 36 -27.58 12.50 -0.96
CA ASP A 36 -26.39 12.64 -0.14
C ASP A 36 -25.64 11.31 -0.04
N LEU A 37 -26.34 10.20 0.18
CA LEU A 37 -25.72 8.86 0.24
C LEU A 37 -25.15 8.43 -1.10
N LYS A 38 -25.77 8.78 -2.20
CA LYS A 38 -25.20 8.52 -3.54
C LYS A 38 -23.91 9.28 -3.76
N ALA A 39 -23.88 10.56 -3.38
CA ALA A 39 -22.68 11.39 -3.50
C ALA A 39 -21.54 10.84 -2.61
N GLU A 40 -21.86 10.42 -1.39
CA GLU A 40 -20.89 9.80 -0.48
C GLU A 40 -20.35 8.46 -1.04
N ASN A 41 -21.23 7.64 -1.62
CA ASN A 41 -20.82 6.39 -2.26
C ASN A 41 -19.87 6.61 -3.44
N GLU A 42 -20.15 7.59 -4.28
CA GLU A 42 -19.26 7.93 -5.40
C GLU A 42 -17.88 8.39 -4.89
N ASP A 43 -17.85 9.23 -3.87
CA ASP A 43 -16.61 9.68 -3.25
C ASP A 43 -15.83 8.50 -2.66
N LEU A 44 -16.50 7.59 -1.95
CA LEU A 44 -15.88 6.38 -1.39
C LEU A 44 -15.33 5.45 -2.49
N GLU A 45 -16.06 5.26 -3.57
CA GLU A 45 -15.57 4.48 -4.71
C GLU A 45 -14.32 5.07 -5.32
N ASP A 46 -14.29 6.39 -5.52
CA ASP A 46 -13.12 7.09 -6.07
C ASP A 46 -11.92 6.98 -5.14
N ARG A 47 -12.15 7.12 -3.84
CA ARG A 47 -11.11 6.94 -2.83
C ARG A 47 -10.59 5.50 -2.80
N CYS A 48 -11.46 4.50 -2.89
CA CYS A 48 -11.06 3.10 -2.98
C CYS A 48 -10.19 2.82 -4.22
N LYS A 49 -10.58 3.36 -5.38
CA LYS A 49 -9.79 3.24 -6.62
C LYS A 49 -8.41 3.91 -6.48
N SER A 50 -8.36 5.07 -5.84
CA SER A 50 -7.12 5.79 -5.57
C SER A 50 -6.19 5.00 -4.65
N TYR A 51 -6.71 4.44 -3.57
CA TYR A 51 -5.95 3.59 -2.66
C TYR A 51 -5.47 2.30 -3.33
N GLU A 52 -6.29 1.68 -4.15
CA GLU A 52 -5.91 0.48 -4.90
C GLU A 52 -4.74 0.78 -5.85
N LYS A 53 -4.80 1.89 -6.57
CA LYS A 53 -3.72 2.34 -7.45
C LYS A 53 -2.44 2.63 -6.65
N SER A 54 -2.55 3.30 -5.52
CA SER A 54 -1.43 3.60 -4.63
C SER A 54 -0.81 2.30 -4.10
N ASN A 55 -1.63 1.35 -3.67
CA ASN A 55 -1.16 0.04 -3.19
C ASN A 55 -0.41 -0.74 -4.28
N LYS A 56 -0.91 -0.74 -5.51
CA LYS A 56 -0.22 -1.36 -6.66
C LYS A 56 1.13 -0.71 -6.92
N ASN A 57 1.21 0.62 -6.86
CA ASN A 57 2.46 1.35 -7.02
C ASN A 57 3.45 1.03 -5.90
N MET A 58 3.00 1.00 -4.65
CA MET A 58 3.83 0.63 -3.50
C MET A 58 4.36 -0.79 -3.61
N LEU A 59 3.53 -1.74 -4.05
CA LEU A 59 3.93 -3.12 -4.27
C LEU A 59 5.00 -3.23 -5.36
N CYS A 60 4.85 -2.48 -6.44
CA CYS A 60 5.83 -2.41 -7.52
C CYS A 60 7.18 -1.87 -7.03
N ILE A 61 7.16 -0.79 -6.23
CA ILE A 61 8.36 -0.20 -5.63
C ILE A 61 9.00 -1.19 -4.66
N TYR A 62 8.22 -1.85 -3.82
CA TYR A 62 8.70 -2.85 -2.87
C TYR A 62 9.40 -4.01 -3.58
N ASN A 63 8.78 -4.56 -4.63
CA ASN A 63 9.37 -5.64 -5.41
C ASN A 63 10.65 -5.19 -6.13
N GLY A 64 10.68 -3.97 -6.65
CA GLY A 64 11.88 -3.38 -7.24
C GLY A 64 13.02 -3.22 -6.23
N ASN A 65 12.72 -2.76 -5.03
CA ASN A 65 13.70 -2.62 -3.95
C ASN A 65 14.20 -3.98 -3.47
N LEU A 66 13.33 -4.97 -3.37
CA LEU A 66 13.69 -6.33 -3.01
C LEU A 66 14.66 -6.94 -4.02
N LYS A 67 14.42 -6.75 -5.30
CA LYS A 67 15.32 -7.18 -6.37
C LYS A 67 16.68 -6.51 -6.26
N LYS A 68 16.73 -5.20 -6.07
CA LYS A 68 17.97 -4.45 -5.87
C LYS A 68 18.75 -4.95 -4.66
N MET A 69 18.06 -5.22 -3.56
CA MET A 69 18.68 -5.75 -2.35
C MET A 69 19.30 -7.13 -2.58
N ASN A 70 18.60 -8.02 -3.30
CA ASN A 70 19.12 -9.32 -3.66
C ASN A 70 20.36 -9.22 -4.60
N ASP A 71 20.33 -8.30 -5.58
CA ASP A 71 21.45 -8.06 -6.48
C ASP A 71 22.67 -7.51 -5.71
N MET A 72 22.44 -6.60 -4.76
CA MET A 72 23.47 -6.07 -3.88
C MET A 72 24.07 -7.16 -2.98
N GLN A 73 23.25 -8.05 -2.45
CA GLN A 73 23.72 -9.20 -1.66
C GLN A 73 24.62 -10.14 -2.47
N LYS A 74 24.22 -10.43 -3.71
CA LYS A 74 25.05 -11.24 -4.63
C LYS A 74 26.38 -10.55 -4.96
N LEU A 75 26.33 -9.26 -5.22
CA LEU A 75 27.55 -8.48 -5.49
C LEU A 75 28.47 -8.46 -4.28
N ASN A 76 27.92 -8.23 -3.09
CA ASN A 76 28.68 -8.23 -1.84
C ASN A 76 29.33 -9.60 -1.56
N SER A 77 28.60 -10.67 -1.81
CA SER A 77 29.13 -12.05 -1.68
C SER A 77 30.31 -12.29 -2.66
N LYS A 78 30.21 -11.81 -3.90
CA LYS A 78 31.31 -11.87 -4.87
C LYS A 78 32.52 -11.06 -4.43
N LEU A 79 32.29 -9.85 -3.93
CA LEU A 79 33.37 -8.98 -3.44
C LEU A 79 34.10 -9.61 -2.24
N VAL A 80 33.36 -10.21 -1.32
CA VAL A 80 33.95 -10.91 -0.16
C VAL A 80 34.79 -12.10 -0.62
N LYS A 81 34.30 -12.90 -1.57
CA LYS A 81 35.08 -14.02 -2.13
C LYS A 81 36.34 -13.55 -2.84
N ASN A 82 36.24 -12.51 -3.67
CA ASN A 82 37.39 -11.95 -4.37
C ASN A 82 38.42 -11.37 -3.40
N ASN A 83 37.95 -10.73 -2.33
CA ASN A 83 38.82 -10.17 -1.31
C ASN A 83 39.56 -11.27 -0.52
N LYS A 84 38.90 -12.36 -0.19
CA LYS A 84 39.53 -13.53 0.44
C LYS A 84 40.56 -14.19 -0.48
N ALA A 85 40.22 -14.36 -1.76
CA ALA A 85 41.14 -14.90 -2.75
C ALA A 85 42.37 -14.01 -2.94
N SER A 86 42.21 -12.70 -3.04
CA SER A 86 43.27 -11.71 -3.13
C SER A 86 44.20 -11.72 -1.91
N ASN A 87 43.62 -11.78 -0.70
CA ASN A 87 44.37 -11.85 0.54
C ASN A 87 45.20 -13.17 0.63
N ARG A 88 44.60 -14.28 0.20
CA ARG A 88 45.28 -15.58 0.17
C ARG A 88 46.45 -15.55 -0.83
N ASP A 89 46.25 -15.03 -2.00
CA ASP A 89 47.29 -14.93 -3.03
C ASP A 89 48.42 -14.02 -2.57
N PHE A 90 48.11 -12.91 -1.93
CA PHE A 90 49.10 -12.01 -1.35
C PHE A 90 49.90 -12.69 -0.26
N PHE A 91 49.27 -13.48 0.61
CA PHE A 91 49.94 -14.24 1.65
C PHE A 91 50.92 -15.29 1.05
N ILE A 92 50.49 -16.03 0.05
CA ILE A 92 51.31 -17.02 -0.66
C ILE A 92 52.52 -16.33 -1.28
N LEU A 93 52.37 -15.19 -1.91
CA LEU A 93 53.47 -14.39 -2.48
C LEU A 93 54.46 -13.93 -1.41
N ALA A 94 53.95 -13.45 -0.27
CA ALA A 94 54.80 -13.00 0.85
C ALA A 94 55.63 -14.15 1.44
N VAL A 95 55.05 -15.33 1.59
CA VAL A 95 55.74 -16.54 2.07
C VAL A 95 56.78 -16.97 1.06
N ALA A 96 56.47 -17.01 -0.22
CA ALA A 96 57.43 -17.36 -1.29
C ALA A 96 58.61 -16.40 -1.32
N TYR A 97 58.36 -15.12 -1.16
CA TYR A 97 59.41 -14.10 -1.09
C TYR A 97 60.31 -14.26 0.11
N ALA A 98 59.76 -14.54 1.28
CA ALA A 98 60.49 -14.80 2.51
C ALA A 98 61.39 -16.04 2.38
N ILE A 99 60.92 -17.12 1.80
CA ILE A 99 61.67 -18.33 1.51
C ILE A 99 62.83 -18.05 0.58
N THR A 100 62.60 -17.30 -0.47
CA THR A 100 63.64 -16.92 -1.46
C THR A 100 64.75 -16.09 -0.82
N LEU A 101 64.36 -15.13 0.04
CA LEU A 101 65.36 -14.35 0.83
C LEU A 101 66.18 -15.24 1.77
N MET A 102 65.56 -16.18 2.43
CA MET A 102 66.27 -17.11 3.33
C MET A 102 67.26 -17.95 2.57
N ILE A 103 66.91 -18.48 1.43
CA ILE A 103 67.81 -19.22 0.53
C ILE A 103 68.97 -18.36 0.06
N MET A 104 68.74 -17.13 -0.35
CA MET A 104 69.78 -16.22 -0.76
C MET A 104 70.75 -15.89 0.35
N ILE A 105 70.26 -15.63 1.56
CA ILE A 105 71.10 -15.39 2.74
C ILE A 105 71.91 -16.61 3.06
N TYR A 106 71.32 -17.79 3.02
CA TYR A 106 72.05 -19.04 3.26
C TYR A 106 73.20 -19.27 2.28
N LEU A 107 72.92 -19.07 0.99
CA LEU A 107 73.98 -19.19 -0.06
C LEU A 107 75.05 -18.11 0.05
N PHE A 108 74.72 -16.94 0.57
CA PHE A 108 75.69 -15.87 0.76
C PHE A 108 76.60 -16.09 1.93
N ILE A 109 76.11 -16.75 2.98
CA ILE A 109 76.90 -17.11 4.17
C ILE A 109 77.82 -18.32 3.91
N LEU A 110 77.39 -19.19 3.04
CA LEU A 110 78.25 -20.33 2.59
C LEU A 110 79.27 -19.86 1.61
#